data_f923329b3f17080a387b5d198a2d2e01
#
_entry.id   f923329b3f17080a387b5d198a2d2e01
#
_cell.length_a   1.000
_cell.length_b   1.000
_cell.length_c   1.000
_cell.angle_alpha   90.00
_cell.angle_beta   90.00
_cell.angle_gamma   90.00
#
_symmetry.space_group_name_H-M   'P 1'
#
loop_
_entity.id
_entity.type
_entity.pdbx_description
1 polymer ?
#
loop_
_entity_poly.entity_id
_entity_poly.type
_entity_poly.pdbx_seq_one_letter_code
_entity_poly.pdbx_strand_id
1 'polypeptide(L)'
;MSVAKTFVYVSNAQDGNIDAFVMDMSTGALTPVGKAEAAKLVMPMAVSPSKKHLYAVVRSQPFRVLTYAIDPATGGLTQKASAPLPDSMPYVSTDQTGRFLFTASYGGDKIAVSPIGENGLIEAEAIQVIPTGRNAHSILPDRSNKFVYAATLGANQVLQFTFDSKTGKLAANDPASVSPEAGHGPRHLAFSPDNKNLYVLNELSGHVTQYAIDPSKGTLTVVDSISSVPVEAGLAWGAPPAPVGAASASASAAPKDDKLKVWAADIQITPNGKFLYSTERTTNKIALFTVAPGTGKLTYVTNFATEAQPRGIRIDPTGQYLVASGEKSDRLSVYKIDQGTGKLSERTRYPAGNGANWVEIVELQ
;
A
#
# COMPACT_ATOMS: atom_id res chain seq x y z
N MET A 1 -8.40 31.60 -11.25
CA MET A 1 -7.66 30.44 -10.70
C MET A 1 -8.63 29.26 -10.68
N SER A 2 -8.24 28.12 -11.25
CA SER A 2 -9.06 26.90 -11.16
C SER A 2 -9.17 26.49 -9.70
N VAL A 3 -10.39 26.11 -9.25
CA VAL A 3 -10.58 25.55 -7.91
C VAL A 3 -10.01 24.14 -7.93
N ALA A 4 -9.14 23.82 -6.94
CA ALA A 4 -8.60 22.48 -6.80
C ALA A 4 -9.72 21.47 -6.63
N LYS A 5 -9.62 20.33 -7.33
CA LYS A 5 -10.56 19.21 -7.25
C LYS A 5 -9.87 17.98 -6.73
N THR A 6 -10.53 17.21 -5.91
CA THR A 6 -10.01 15.93 -5.38
C THR A 6 -10.69 14.77 -6.11
N PHE A 7 -9.87 13.88 -6.66
CA PHE A 7 -10.33 12.68 -7.37
C PHE A 7 -9.93 11.41 -6.64
N VAL A 8 -10.79 10.40 -6.71
CA VAL A 8 -10.59 9.08 -6.13
C VAL A 8 -10.59 8.05 -7.24
N TYR A 9 -9.55 7.22 -7.30
CA TYR A 9 -9.43 6.11 -8.25
C TYR A 9 -9.44 4.79 -7.51
N VAL A 10 -10.20 3.81 -8.02
CA VAL A 10 -10.33 2.49 -7.40
C VAL A 10 -10.15 1.41 -8.46
N SER A 11 -9.18 0.53 -8.27
CA SER A 11 -8.99 -0.62 -9.15
C SER A 11 -9.91 -1.77 -8.76
N ASN A 12 -10.59 -2.35 -9.75
CA ASN A 12 -11.55 -3.44 -9.62
C ASN A 12 -10.96 -4.68 -10.31
N ALA A 13 -10.33 -5.57 -9.54
CA ALA A 13 -9.55 -6.68 -10.10
C ALA A 13 -10.39 -7.69 -10.90
N GLN A 14 -11.62 -7.96 -10.46
CA GLN A 14 -12.50 -8.91 -11.14
C GLN A 14 -13.15 -8.31 -12.39
N ASP A 15 -13.51 -7.02 -12.34
CA ASP A 15 -14.08 -6.34 -13.49
C ASP A 15 -13.03 -5.95 -14.52
N GLY A 16 -11.79 -5.71 -14.10
CA GLY A 16 -10.68 -5.34 -14.99
C GLY A 16 -10.73 -3.88 -15.40
N ASN A 17 -11.22 -3.00 -14.54
CA ASN A 17 -11.34 -1.56 -14.79
C ASN A 17 -10.92 -0.74 -13.56
N ILE A 18 -10.85 0.58 -13.75
CA ILE A 18 -10.56 1.56 -12.70
C ILE A 18 -11.72 2.53 -12.66
N ASP A 19 -12.44 2.59 -11.54
CA ASP A 19 -13.46 3.59 -11.29
C ASP A 19 -12.80 4.94 -10.93
N ALA A 20 -13.37 6.02 -11.42
CA ALA A 20 -12.97 7.39 -11.10
C ALA A 20 -14.15 8.16 -10.52
N PHE A 21 -13.89 8.88 -9.42
CA PHE A 21 -14.86 9.73 -8.74
C PHE A 21 -14.25 11.12 -8.48
N VAL A 22 -15.09 12.15 -8.44
CA VAL A 22 -14.74 13.42 -7.81
C VAL A 22 -15.28 13.42 -6.38
N MET A 23 -14.46 13.89 -5.43
CA MET A 23 -14.83 14.03 -4.03
C MET A 23 -15.15 15.49 -3.71
N ASP A 24 -16.33 15.74 -3.17
CA ASP A 24 -16.66 17.02 -2.56
C ASP A 24 -15.97 17.14 -1.20
N MET A 25 -14.97 17.98 -1.09
CA MET A 25 -14.17 18.13 0.13
C MET A 25 -14.93 18.78 1.30
N SER A 26 -16.10 19.36 1.07
CA SER A 26 -16.93 19.88 2.15
C SER A 26 -17.78 18.80 2.82
N THR A 27 -18.16 17.77 2.08
CA THR A 27 -19.07 16.72 2.55
C THR A 27 -18.49 15.32 2.57
N GLY A 28 -17.41 15.07 1.81
CA GLY A 28 -16.86 13.74 1.55
C GLY A 28 -17.66 12.95 0.50
N ALA A 29 -18.65 13.57 -0.15
CA ALA A 29 -19.47 12.90 -1.15
C ALA A 29 -18.66 12.55 -2.40
N LEU A 30 -18.86 11.32 -2.92
CA LEU A 30 -18.27 10.87 -4.17
C LEU A 30 -19.32 10.94 -5.30
N THR A 31 -18.91 11.55 -6.41
CA THR A 31 -19.69 11.55 -7.66
C THR A 31 -18.89 10.82 -8.73
N PRO A 32 -19.43 9.76 -9.37
CA PRO A 32 -18.73 9.07 -10.45
C PRO A 32 -18.43 10.02 -11.61
N VAL A 33 -17.20 9.97 -12.12
CA VAL A 33 -16.78 10.74 -13.32
C VAL A 33 -16.49 9.84 -14.51
N GLY A 34 -16.31 8.53 -14.28
CA GLY A 34 -16.10 7.56 -15.36
C GLY A 34 -15.41 6.29 -14.91
N LYS A 35 -15.14 5.44 -15.89
CA LYS A 35 -14.36 4.21 -15.76
C LYS A 35 -13.29 4.17 -16.83
N ALA A 36 -12.13 3.65 -16.49
CA ALA A 36 -11.06 3.35 -17.45
C ALA A 36 -10.91 1.83 -17.57
N GLU A 37 -10.90 1.33 -18.80
CA GLU A 37 -10.59 -0.07 -19.07
C GLU A 37 -9.13 -0.38 -18.73
N ALA A 38 -8.89 -1.56 -18.18
CA ALA A 38 -7.58 -2.06 -17.87
C ALA A 38 -7.44 -3.53 -18.31
N ALA A 39 -7.46 -4.44 -17.38
CA ALA A 39 -7.54 -5.89 -17.59
C ALA A 39 -7.84 -6.57 -16.27
N LYS A 40 -8.30 -7.82 -16.32
CA LYS A 40 -8.49 -8.66 -15.12
C LYS A 40 -7.23 -8.64 -14.25
N LEU A 41 -7.43 -8.61 -12.94
CA LEU A 41 -6.39 -8.49 -11.93
C LEU A 41 -5.60 -7.17 -11.99
N VAL A 42 -6.21 -6.08 -12.48
CA VAL A 42 -5.67 -4.73 -12.20
C VAL A 42 -5.76 -4.49 -10.69
N MET A 43 -4.60 -4.25 -10.06
CA MET A 43 -4.54 -4.19 -8.61
C MET A 43 -3.79 -2.95 -8.10
N PRO A 44 -2.47 -2.98 -7.80
CA PRO A 44 -1.87 -1.79 -7.22
C PRO A 44 -1.78 -0.66 -8.24
N MET A 45 -1.96 0.55 -7.72
CA MET A 45 -1.82 1.78 -8.48
C MET A 45 -0.89 2.75 -7.76
N ALA A 46 -0.30 3.68 -8.52
CA ALA A 46 0.44 4.81 -7.98
C ALA A 46 0.21 6.05 -8.85
N VAL A 47 -0.06 7.19 -8.21
CA VAL A 47 -0.11 8.49 -8.89
C VAL A 47 1.30 9.03 -9.01
N SER A 48 1.67 9.56 -10.19
CA SER A 48 2.97 10.20 -10.39
C SER A 48 3.13 11.42 -9.47
N PRO A 49 4.35 11.77 -9.02
CA PRO A 49 4.58 12.98 -8.23
C PRO A 49 4.11 14.28 -8.94
N SER A 50 4.13 14.28 -10.26
CA SER A 50 3.58 15.39 -11.07
C SER A 50 2.06 15.45 -11.11
N LYS A 51 1.38 14.43 -10.58
CA LYS A 51 -0.07 14.24 -10.60
C LYS A 51 -0.70 14.15 -11.99
N LYS A 52 0.12 13.99 -13.04
CA LYS A 52 -0.33 13.93 -14.44
C LYS A 52 -0.64 12.51 -14.91
N HIS A 53 -0.11 11.50 -14.20
CA HIS A 53 -0.25 10.09 -14.59
C HIS A 53 -0.64 9.20 -13.43
N LEU A 54 -1.39 8.16 -13.76
CA LEU A 54 -1.68 7.03 -12.89
C LEU A 54 -1.04 5.78 -13.51
N TYR A 55 -0.26 5.06 -12.72
CA TYR A 55 0.33 3.78 -13.06
C TYR A 55 -0.48 2.66 -12.42
N ALA A 56 -0.93 1.70 -13.21
CA ALA A 56 -1.74 0.58 -12.74
C ALA A 56 -1.12 -0.75 -13.16
N VAL A 57 -0.89 -1.64 -12.21
CA VAL A 57 -0.29 -2.95 -12.46
C VAL A 57 -1.37 -3.98 -12.75
N VAL A 58 -1.19 -4.71 -13.84
CA VAL A 58 -2.00 -5.87 -14.24
C VAL A 58 -1.25 -7.14 -13.85
N ARG A 59 -1.85 -7.92 -12.95
CA ARG A 59 -1.27 -9.15 -12.39
C ARG A 59 -1.69 -10.43 -13.11
N SER A 60 -2.47 -10.31 -14.20
CA SER A 60 -2.72 -11.40 -15.13
C SER A 60 -1.68 -11.39 -16.25
N GLN A 61 -1.40 -12.55 -16.83
CA GLN A 61 -0.50 -12.69 -17.97
C GLN A 61 -1.05 -11.99 -19.22
N PRO A 62 -0.23 -11.30 -20.02
CA PRO A 62 1.17 -10.93 -19.71
C PRO A 62 1.24 -9.85 -18.64
N PHE A 63 2.16 -10.01 -17.66
CA PHE A 63 2.34 -9.04 -16.57
C PHE A 63 2.81 -7.70 -17.13
N ARG A 64 2.17 -6.62 -16.73
CA ARG A 64 2.47 -5.30 -17.25
C ARG A 64 2.02 -4.17 -16.33
N VAL A 65 2.56 -3.00 -16.56
CA VAL A 65 2.07 -1.74 -16.00
C VAL A 65 1.43 -0.91 -17.11
N LEU A 66 0.25 -0.37 -16.84
CA LEU A 66 -0.46 0.57 -17.71
C LEU A 66 -0.22 1.98 -17.21
N THR A 67 0.06 2.91 -18.11
CA THR A 67 0.15 4.33 -17.81
C THR A 67 -1.07 5.05 -18.35
N TYR A 68 -1.79 5.73 -17.46
CA TYR A 68 -2.92 6.60 -17.81
C TYR A 68 -2.53 8.06 -17.61
N ALA A 69 -2.88 8.92 -18.58
CA ALA A 69 -2.89 10.35 -18.37
C ALA A 69 -4.16 10.72 -17.57
N ILE A 70 -4.00 11.61 -16.61
CA ILE A 70 -5.10 12.15 -15.79
C ILE A 70 -5.50 13.49 -16.39
N ASP A 71 -6.77 13.65 -16.74
CA ASP A 71 -7.34 14.94 -17.11
C ASP A 71 -7.55 15.79 -15.85
N PRO A 72 -6.86 16.90 -15.65
CA PRO A 72 -6.97 17.69 -14.42
C PRO A 72 -8.34 18.34 -14.23
N ALA A 73 -9.08 18.57 -15.29
CA ALA A 73 -10.41 19.21 -15.21
C ALA A 73 -11.51 18.22 -14.79
N THR A 74 -11.43 16.99 -15.29
CA THR A 74 -12.48 15.98 -15.14
C THR A 74 -12.08 14.81 -14.27
N GLY A 75 -10.78 14.57 -14.02
CA GLY A 75 -10.26 13.36 -13.37
C GLY A 75 -10.32 12.12 -14.29
N GLY A 76 -10.70 12.28 -15.54
CA GLY A 76 -10.78 11.19 -16.51
C GLY A 76 -9.43 10.56 -16.79
N LEU A 77 -9.41 9.25 -16.99
CA LEU A 77 -8.19 8.47 -17.27
C LEU A 77 -8.16 8.07 -18.74
N THR A 78 -7.03 8.34 -19.41
CA THR A 78 -6.78 7.92 -20.80
C THR A 78 -5.50 7.10 -20.84
N GLN A 79 -5.56 5.83 -21.22
CA GLN A 79 -4.38 4.98 -21.35
C GLN A 79 -3.45 5.53 -22.44
N LYS A 80 -2.18 5.70 -22.11
CA LYS A 80 -1.12 6.25 -23.00
C LYS A 80 -0.04 5.25 -23.32
N ALA A 81 0.28 4.33 -22.40
CA ALA A 81 1.35 3.35 -22.58
C ALA A 81 1.06 2.06 -21.83
N SER A 82 1.79 1.03 -22.19
CA SER A 82 1.85 -0.26 -21.52
C SER A 82 3.28 -0.79 -21.61
N ALA A 83 3.85 -1.21 -20.49
CA ALA A 83 5.19 -1.80 -20.45
C ALA A 83 5.20 -3.13 -19.71
N PRO A 84 6.04 -4.10 -20.10
CA PRO A 84 6.12 -5.40 -19.46
C PRO A 84 6.71 -5.26 -18.04
N LEU A 85 6.23 -6.11 -17.13
CA LEU A 85 6.81 -6.29 -15.81
C LEU A 85 7.41 -7.70 -15.72
N PRO A 86 8.50 -7.88 -14.95
CA PRO A 86 9.19 -9.17 -14.87
C PRO A 86 8.40 -10.24 -14.13
N ASP A 87 7.30 -9.87 -13.45
CA ASP A 87 6.46 -10.80 -12.69
C ASP A 87 5.12 -10.16 -12.30
N SER A 88 4.27 -10.94 -11.60
CA SER A 88 3.06 -10.46 -10.93
C SER A 88 3.44 -9.59 -9.73
N MET A 89 3.14 -8.29 -9.79
CA MET A 89 3.57 -7.29 -8.80
C MET A 89 2.37 -6.80 -7.96
N PRO A 90 2.19 -7.24 -6.70
CA PRO A 90 1.12 -6.74 -5.81
C PRO A 90 1.37 -5.36 -5.24
N TYR A 91 2.49 -4.74 -5.52
CA TYR A 91 2.82 -3.38 -5.05
C TYR A 91 3.54 -2.56 -6.12
N VAL A 92 3.23 -1.26 -6.12
CA VAL A 92 3.85 -0.28 -7.00
C VAL A 92 4.01 1.05 -6.27
N SER A 93 5.14 1.71 -6.48
CA SER A 93 5.37 3.10 -6.06
C SER A 93 6.30 3.81 -7.06
N THR A 94 6.43 5.12 -6.94
CA THR A 94 7.40 5.89 -7.71
C THR A 94 8.46 6.48 -6.80
N ASP A 95 9.63 6.78 -7.35
CA ASP A 95 10.57 7.64 -6.66
C ASP A 95 10.00 9.07 -6.54
N GLN A 96 10.57 9.90 -5.67
CA GLN A 96 10.05 11.25 -5.40
C GLN A 96 10.15 12.20 -6.60
N THR A 97 11.04 11.89 -7.56
CA THR A 97 11.19 12.69 -8.79
C THR A 97 10.24 12.25 -9.90
N GLY A 98 9.63 11.08 -9.79
CA GLY A 98 8.77 10.48 -10.82
C GLY A 98 9.54 9.98 -12.04
N ARG A 99 10.82 9.64 -11.89
CA ARG A 99 11.66 9.09 -12.97
C ARG A 99 11.80 7.59 -12.92
N PHE A 100 11.45 6.97 -11.80
CA PHE A 100 11.53 5.53 -11.61
C PHE A 100 10.30 4.98 -10.93
N LEU A 101 9.87 3.82 -11.41
CA LEU A 101 8.81 3.00 -10.81
C LEU A 101 9.45 1.85 -10.07
N PHE A 102 9.01 1.62 -8.83
CA PHE A 102 9.39 0.47 -8.01
C PHE A 102 8.23 -0.51 -7.94
N THR A 103 8.52 -1.80 -8.07
CA THR A 103 7.54 -2.87 -7.95
C THR A 103 8.10 -4.02 -7.12
N ALA A 104 7.21 -4.74 -6.42
CA ALA A 104 7.55 -5.91 -5.62
C ALA A 104 6.70 -7.11 -6.02
N SER A 105 7.31 -8.29 -6.17
CA SER A 105 6.64 -9.54 -6.53
C SER A 105 6.57 -10.50 -5.34
N TYR A 106 5.35 -10.85 -4.96
CA TYR A 106 5.08 -11.79 -3.88
C TYR A 106 5.41 -13.24 -4.27
N GLY A 107 4.97 -13.68 -5.44
CA GLY A 107 5.19 -15.03 -5.92
C GLY A 107 6.56 -15.25 -6.56
N GLY A 108 7.20 -14.19 -7.04
CA GLY A 108 8.48 -14.24 -7.71
C GLY A 108 9.68 -13.87 -6.83
N ASP A 109 9.46 -13.51 -5.55
CA ASP A 109 10.52 -13.22 -4.57
C ASP A 109 11.54 -12.19 -5.11
N LYS A 110 11.07 -11.09 -5.67
CA LYS A 110 11.89 -10.07 -6.30
C LYS A 110 11.29 -8.68 -6.21
N ILE A 111 12.13 -7.68 -6.37
CA ILE A 111 11.74 -6.30 -6.63
C ILE A 111 12.30 -5.86 -7.96
N ALA A 112 11.70 -4.85 -8.56
CA ALA A 112 12.17 -4.32 -9.83
C ALA A 112 12.09 -2.80 -9.88
N VAL A 113 12.95 -2.20 -10.68
CA VAL A 113 13.00 -0.77 -11.00
C VAL A 113 12.78 -0.61 -12.50
N SER A 114 11.76 0.15 -12.88
CA SER A 114 11.47 0.48 -14.28
C SER A 114 11.66 1.98 -14.51
N PRO A 115 12.20 2.41 -15.66
CA PRO A 115 12.35 3.83 -15.96
C PRO A 115 11.00 4.45 -16.33
N ILE A 116 10.78 5.67 -15.89
CA ILE A 116 9.69 6.54 -16.34
C ILE A 116 10.31 7.60 -17.26
N GLY A 117 9.83 7.68 -18.49
CA GLY A 117 10.30 8.67 -19.46
C GLY A 117 10.01 10.12 -19.01
N GLU A 118 10.68 11.09 -19.63
CA GLU A 118 10.45 12.52 -19.36
C GLU A 118 9.01 12.96 -19.65
N ASN A 119 8.34 12.25 -20.54
CA ASN A 119 6.92 12.41 -20.84
C ASN A 119 6.00 11.79 -19.76
N GLY A 120 6.55 11.13 -18.73
CA GLY A 120 5.83 10.44 -17.67
C GLY A 120 5.30 9.06 -18.06
N LEU A 121 5.67 8.53 -19.22
CA LEU A 121 5.22 7.23 -19.70
C LEU A 121 6.24 6.13 -19.33
N ILE A 122 5.71 4.92 -19.09
CA ILE A 122 6.53 3.73 -18.90
C ILE A 122 6.40 2.91 -20.18
N GLU A 123 7.49 2.80 -20.93
CA GLU A 123 7.51 2.17 -22.25
C GLU A 123 8.61 1.11 -22.38
N ALA A 124 9.47 0.98 -21.36
CA ALA A 124 10.60 0.06 -21.36
C ALA A 124 10.48 -1.00 -20.25
N GLU A 125 11.24 -2.06 -20.40
CA GLU A 125 11.42 -3.09 -19.38
C GLU A 125 12.16 -2.56 -18.14
N ALA A 126 12.10 -3.33 -17.05
CA ALA A 126 12.84 -3.00 -15.84
C ALA A 126 14.36 -2.90 -16.12
N ILE A 127 14.98 -1.83 -15.60
CA ILE A 127 16.45 -1.63 -15.68
C ILE A 127 17.21 -2.37 -14.58
N GLN A 128 16.48 -2.82 -13.55
CA GLN A 128 17.04 -3.60 -12.46
C GLN A 128 15.99 -4.55 -11.91
N VAL A 129 16.37 -5.82 -11.70
CA VAL A 129 15.56 -6.83 -11.02
C VAL A 129 16.45 -7.43 -9.93
N ILE A 130 16.00 -7.35 -8.68
CA ILE A 130 16.77 -7.79 -7.51
C ILE A 130 16.01 -8.95 -6.85
N PRO A 131 16.61 -10.15 -6.74
CA PRO A 131 16.08 -11.21 -5.90
C PRO A 131 16.01 -10.76 -4.43
N THR A 132 14.93 -11.13 -3.77
CA THR A 132 14.72 -10.85 -2.35
C THR A 132 14.62 -12.14 -1.56
N GLY A 133 14.38 -12.05 -0.27
CA GLY A 133 13.82 -13.16 0.48
C GLY A 133 12.35 -13.40 0.08
N ARG A 134 11.75 -14.46 0.62
CA ARG A 134 10.41 -14.92 0.25
C ARG A 134 9.33 -13.86 0.42
N ASN A 135 8.47 -13.78 -0.59
CA ASN A 135 7.24 -13.01 -0.61
C ASN A 135 7.45 -11.50 -0.43
N ALA A 136 8.22 -10.87 -1.30
CA ALA A 136 8.32 -9.41 -1.36
C ALA A 136 6.94 -8.81 -1.62
N HIS A 137 6.45 -7.94 -0.73
CA HIS A 137 5.08 -7.46 -0.79
C HIS A 137 4.96 -5.96 -1.04
N SER A 138 5.92 -5.17 -0.61
CA SER A 138 5.92 -3.72 -0.84
C SER A 138 7.33 -3.18 -1.02
N ILE A 139 7.42 -2.03 -1.68
CA ILE A 139 8.67 -1.29 -1.87
C ILE A 139 8.35 0.21 -1.94
N LEU A 140 9.00 1.00 -1.11
CA LEU A 140 8.80 2.45 -1.03
C LEU A 140 10.11 3.20 -0.86
N PRO A 141 10.30 4.35 -1.57
CA PRO A 141 11.37 5.29 -1.27
C PRO A 141 11.00 6.09 -0.02
N ASP A 142 12.01 6.47 0.74
CA ASP A 142 11.85 7.44 1.81
C ASP A 142 11.59 8.86 1.26
N ARG A 143 11.18 9.77 2.12
CA ARG A 143 10.86 11.14 1.69
C ARG A 143 12.06 11.93 1.21
N SER A 144 13.29 11.54 1.58
CA SER A 144 14.53 12.16 1.08
C SER A 144 14.93 11.68 -0.31
N ASN A 145 14.31 10.62 -0.81
CA ASN A 145 14.66 9.93 -2.06
C ASN A 145 16.08 9.36 -2.11
N LYS A 146 16.69 9.14 -0.95
CA LYS A 146 18.03 8.57 -0.83
C LYS A 146 18.02 7.09 -0.48
N PHE A 147 16.95 6.63 0.16
CA PHE A 147 16.80 5.26 0.66
C PHE A 147 15.50 4.65 0.19
N VAL A 148 15.53 3.34 -0.02
CA VAL A 148 14.35 2.56 -0.42
C VAL A 148 14.24 1.34 0.49
N TYR A 149 13.02 1.03 0.92
CA TYR A 149 12.75 -0.11 1.78
C TYR A 149 11.76 -1.05 1.12
N ALA A 150 11.99 -2.35 1.29
CA ALA A 150 11.10 -3.38 0.77
C ALA A 150 10.76 -4.40 1.87
N ALA A 151 9.47 -4.68 2.04
CA ALA A 151 8.99 -5.68 2.98
C ALA A 151 8.95 -7.06 2.33
N THR A 152 9.53 -8.06 3.00
CA THR A 152 9.49 -9.47 2.59
C THR A 152 8.76 -10.28 3.65
N LEU A 153 7.50 -10.62 3.36
CA LEU A 153 6.57 -11.22 4.31
C LEU A 153 7.04 -12.61 4.76
N GLY A 154 7.33 -13.50 3.82
CA GLY A 154 7.74 -14.88 4.11
C GLY A 154 9.16 -15.00 4.63
N ALA A 155 10.05 -14.05 4.31
CA ALA A 155 11.38 -13.97 4.90
C ALA A 155 11.40 -13.22 6.24
N ASN A 156 10.29 -12.57 6.61
CA ASN A 156 10.15 -11.80 7.85
C ASN A 156 11.19 -10.68 7.99
N GLN A 157 11.44 -9.93 6.90
CA GLN A 157 12.46 -8.89 6.85
C GLN A 157 11.94 -7.61 6.19
N VAL A 158 12.55 -6.49 6.53
CA VAL A 158 12.52 -5.23 5.79
C VAL A 158 13.91 -5.02 5.21
N LEU A 159 14.01 -5.07 3.88
CA LEU A 159 15.24 -4.81 3.15
C LEU A 159 15.52 -3.32 3.10
N GLN A 160 16.79 -2.95 3.14
CA GLN A 160 17.27 -1.57 3.17
C GLN A 160 18.21 -1.34 1.98
N PHE A 161 17.93 -0.30 1.19
CA PHE A 161 18.72 0.06 0.03
C PHE A 161 19.12 1.53 0.06
N THR A 162 20.30 1.84 -0.44
CA THR A 162 20.64 3.17 -0.95
C THR A 162 20.09 3.31 -2.37
N PHE A 163 19.68 4.50 -2.75
CA PHE A 163 19.09 4.78 -4.04
C PHE A 163 19.84 5.89 -4.77
N ASP A 164 20.30 5.60 -5.98
CA ASP A 164 20.84 6.61 -6.90
C ASP A 164 19.72 7.14 -7.79
N SER A 165 19.18 8.30 -7.45
CA SER A 165 18.09 8.94 -8.20
C SER A 165 18.49 9.42 -9.61
N LYS A 166 19.77 9.39 -9.98
CA LYS A 166 20.23 9.72 -11.34
C LYS A 166 20.14 8.52 -12.27
N THR A 167 20.50 7.36 -11.77
CA THR A 167 20.57 6.11 -12.56
C THR A 167 19.41 5.14 -12.29
N GLY A 168 18.66 5.36 -11.22
CA GLY A 168 17.60 4.45 -10.77
C GLY A 168 18.11 3.20 -10.06
N LYS A 169 19.40 3.11 -9.78
CA LYS A 169 19.98 1.91 -9.16
C LYS A 169 19.77 1.86 -7.65
N LEU A 170 19.38 0.69 -7.20
CA LEU A 170 19.36 0.28 -5.79
C LEU A 170 20.62 -0.52 -5.49
N ALA A 171 21.26 -0.21 -4.35
CA ALA A 171 22.32 -1.00 -3.77
C ALA A 171 21.97 -1.37 -2.33
N ALA A 172 22.26 -2.61 -1.93
CA ALA A 172 21.98 -3.04 -0.57
C ALA A 172 22.73 -2.14 0.44
N ASN A 173 22.02 -1.75 1.50
CA ASN A 173 22.62 -0.98 2.60
C ASN A 173 23.42 -1.90 3.53
N ASP A 174 24.08 -1.36 4.52
CA ASP A 174 24.79 -2.10 5.56
C ASP A 174 24.25 -1.67 6.95
N PRO A 175 23.49 -2.55 7.65
CA PRO A 175 23.06 -3.89 7.25
C PRO A 175 22.03 -3.86 6.07
N ALA A 176 21.98 -4.95 5.31
CA ALA A 176 21.07 -5.07 4.15
C ALA A 176 19.60 -5.22 4.53
N SER A 177 19.31 -5.62 5.76
CA SER A 177 17.95 -5.82 6.25
C SER A 177 17.85 -5.68 7.76
N VAL A 178 16.63 -5.51 8.26
CA VAL A 178 16.25 -5.62 9.65
C VAL A 178 15.03 -6.54 9.76
N SER A 179 14.92 -7.29 10.85
CA SER A 179 13.78 -8.19 11.09
C SER A 179 12.98 -7.72 12.30
N PRO A 180 11.64 -7.76 12.24
CA PRO A 180 10.81 -7.72 13.44
C PRO A 180 10.93 -9.07 14.20
N GLU A 181 10.14 -9.25 15.25
CA GLU A 181 10.02 -10.56 15.90
C GLU A 181 9.57 -11.63 14.89
N ALA A 182 9.95 -12.87 15.17
CA ALA A 182 9.64 -14.01 14.28
C ALA A 182 8.12 -14.18 14.08
N GLY A 183 7.71 -14.45 12.85
CA GLY A 183 6.31 -14.72 12.50
C GLY A 183 5.44 -13.48 12.27
N HIS A 184 5.99 -12.28 12.31
CA HIS A 184 5.23 -11.06 12.04
C HIS A 184 4.77 -10.94 10.57
N GLY A 185 5.65 -11.18 9.62
CA GLY A 185 5.37 -11.10 8.18
C GLY A 185 5.16 -9.66 7.68
N PRO A 186 6.24 -8.86 7.54
CA PRO A 186 6.17 -7.49 7.03
C PRO A 186 5.47 -7.38 5.67
N ARG A 187 4.52 -6.45 5.55
CA ARG A 187 3.68 -6.33 4.34
C ARG A 187 3.68 -4.94 3.72
N HIS A 188 3.07 -3.95 4.35
CA HIS A 188 2.97 -2.59 3.85
C HIS A 188 3.68 -1.60 4.78
N LEU A 189 4.12 -0.50 4.19
CA LEU A 189 5.00 0.50 4.81
C LEU A 189 4.33 1.88 4.82
N ALA A 190 4.54 2.66 5.87
CA ALA A 190 4.15 4.06 5.93
C ALA A 190 5.21 4.89 6.65
N PHE A 191 5.69 5.97 6.00
CA PHE A 191 6.63 6.90 6.62
C PHE A 191 5.91 7.97 7.44
N SER A 192 6.47 8.32 8.59
CA SER A 192 6.05 9.54 9.27
C SER A 192 6.29 10.77 8.37
N PRO A 193 5.47 11.85 8.48
CA PRO A 193 5.64 13.03 7.65
C PRO A 193 7.02 13.70 7.78
N ASP A 194 7.66 13.59 8.95
CA ASP A 194 9.01 14.11 9.22
C ASP A 194 10.14 13.16 8.81
N ASN A 195 9.81 12.01 8.21
CA ASN A 195 10.75 10.98 7.76
C ASN A 195 11.65 10.36 8.84
N LYS A 196 11.26 10.48 10.13
CA LYS A 196 12.04 9.92 11.23
C LYS A 196 11.66 8.48 11.57
N ASN A 197 10.43 8.08 11.24
CA ASN A 197 9.91 6.75 11.53
C ASN A 197 9.35 6.09 10.27
N LEU A 198 9.60 4.78 10.19
CA LEU A 198 8.92 3.88 9.27
C LEU A 198 8.00 2.96 10.09
N TYR A 199 6.73 2.92 9.75
CA TYR A 199 5.74 2.01 10.31
C TYR A 199 5.50 0.87 9.34
N VAL A 200 5.60 -0.35 9.82
CA VAL A 200 5.43 -1.57 9.01
C VAL A 200 4.28 -2.38 9.56
N LEU A 201 3.23 -2.54 8.76
CA LEU A 201 2.14 -3.45 9.08
C LEU A 201 2.54 -4.88 8.73
N ASN A 202 2.42 -5.76 9.70
CA ASN A 202 2.75 -7.17 9.56
C ASN A 202 1.46 -7.98 9.30
N GLU A 203 1.41 -8.67 8.16
CA GLU A 203 0.21 -9.38 7.70
C GLU A 203 -0.22 -10.48 8.65
N LEU A 204 0.76 -11.24 9.17
CA LEU A 204 0.49 -12.48 9.89
C LEU A 204 0.14 -12.26 11.37
N SER A 205 0.70 -11.23 11.97
CA SER A 205 0.48 -10.91 13.39
C SER A 205 -0.51 -9.77 13.61
N GLY A 206 -0.75 -8.93 12.59
CA GLY A 206 -1.52 -7.71 12.74
C GLY A 206 -0.79 -6.61 13.52
N HIS A 207 0.48 -6.81 13.87
CA HIS A 207 1.25 -5.79 14.57
C HIS A 207 1.72 -4.70 13.60
N VAL A 208 1.78 -3.47 14.11
CA VAL A 208 2.52 -2.38 13.48
C VAL A 208 3.85 -2.24 14.21
N THR A 209 4.94 -2.51 13.50
CA THR A 209 6.30 -2.32 14.01
C THR A 209 6.80 -0.93 13.65
N GLN A 210 7.23 -0.16 14.63
CA GLN A 210 7.87 1.14 14.46
C GLN A 210 9.37 0.97 14.36
N TYR A 211 9.95 1.56 13.33
CA TYR A 211 11.41 1.66 13.15
C TYR A 211 11.82 3.13 13.14
N ALA A 212 12.90 3.45 13.86
CA ALA A 212 13.60 4.73 13.71
C ALA A 212 14.50 4.66 12.48
N ILE A 213 14.54 5.74 11.70
CA ILE A 213 15.37 5.88 10.50
C ILE A 213 16.59 6.73 10.85
N ASP A 214 17.80 6.21 10.60
CA ASP A 214 19.02 7.03 10.60
C ASP A 214 19.03 7.88 9.33
N PRO A 215 18.92 9.22 9.41
CA PRO A 215 18.78 10.08 8.24
C PRO A 215 20.07 10.15 7.39
N SER A 216 21.21 9.77 7.95
CA SER A 216 22.51 9.78 7.26
C SER A 216 22.79 8.47 6.53
N LYS A 217 22.40 7.35 7.13
CA LYS A 217 22.70 6.00 6.64
C LYS A 217 21.50 5.31 6.02
N GLY A 218 20.28 5.72 6.35
CA GLY A 218 19.04 5.02 5.94
C GLY A 218 18.86 3.67 6.62
N THR A 219 19.58 3.39 7.71
CA THR A 219 19.42 2.15 8.47
C THR A 219 18.23 2.27 9.43
N LEU A 220 17.55 1.15 9.64
CA LEU A 220 16.39 1.04 10.51
C LEU A 220 16.78 0.41 11.85
N THR A 221 16.20 0.93 12.94
CA THR A 221 16.27 0.34 14.27
C THR A 221 14.86 0.11 14.80
N VAL A 222 14.56 -1.11 15.24
CA VAL A 222 13.25 -1.42 15.86
C VAL A 222 13.10 -0.59 17.14
N VAL A 223 11.97 0.11 17.26
CA VAL A 223 11.63 0.93 18.43
C VAL A 223 10.54 0.27 19.27
N ASP A 224 9.44 -0.14 18.63
CA ASP A 224 8.27 -0.68 19.29
C ASP A 224 7.46 -1.54 18.31
N SER A 225 6.55 -2.37 18.84
CA SER A 225 5.61 -3.16 18.05
C SER A 225 4.30 -3.29 18.80
N ILE A 226 3.20 -2.90 18.18
CA ILE A 226 1.88 -2.87 18.80
C ILE A 226 0.83 -3.55 17.92
N SER A 227 -0.04 -4.37 18.52
CA SER A 227 -1.11 -5.06 17.78
C SER A 227 -2.21 -4.09 17.33
N SER A 228 -2.67 -4.25 16.09
CA SER A 228 -3.90 -3.66 15.57
C SER A 228 -5.15 -4.51 15.86
N VAL A 229 -4.93 -5.74 16.33
CA VAL A 229 -5.98 -6.73 16.59
C VAL A 229 -6.14 -6.87 18.09
N PRO A 230 -7.28 -6.50 18.67
CA PRO A 230 -7.53 -6.67 20.09
C PRO A 230 -7.62 -8.16 20.44
N VAL A 231 -7.18 -8.52 21.64
CA VAL A 231 -7.12 -9.91 22.12
C VAL A 231 -8.49 -10.61 22.08
N GLU A 232 -9.55 -9.87 22.37
CA GLU A 232 -10.94 -10.34 22.35
C GLU A 232 -11.44 -10.73 20.95
N ALA A 233 -10.73 -10.37 19.88
CA ALA A 233 -11.03 -10.84 18.53
C ALA A 233 -10.77 -12.35 18.37
N GLY A 234 -9.99 -12.95 19.27
CA GLY A 234 -9.76 -14.40 19.30
C GLY A 234 -9.01 -14.97 18.10
N LEU A 235 -8.33 -14.10 17.31
CA LEU A 235 -7.56 -14.54 16.15
C LEU A 235 -6.22 -15.13 16.56
N ALA A 236 -5.80 -16.18 15.87
CA ALA A 236 -4.42 -16.66 15.94
C ALA A 236 -3.57 -15.98 14.86
N TRP A 237 -2.27 -15.94 15.04
CA TRP A 237 -1.37 -15.45 13.99
C TRP A 237 -1.46 -16.32 12.73
N GLY A 238 -1.35 -15.70 11.57
CA GLY A 238 -1.20 -16.38 10.30
C GLY A 238 0.15 -17.12 10.20
N ALA A 239 0.31 -17.85 9.13
CA ALA A 239 1.60 -18.46 8.78
C ALA A 239 1.98 -18.05 7.36
N PRO A 240 3.27 -17.88 7.06
CA PRO A 240 3.70 -17.63 5.69
C PRO A 240 3.30 -18.82 4.81
N PRO A 241 2.94 -18.57 3.52
CA PRO A 241 2.63 -19.66 2.61
C PRO A 241 3.83 -20.60 2.47
N ALA A 242 3.57 -21.88 2.24
CA ALA A 242 4.62 -22.87 2.00
C ALA A 242 5.49 -22.45 0.80
N PRO A 243 6.80 -22.75 0.80
CA PRO A 243 7.63 -22.55 -0.38
C PRO A 243 7.07 -23.27 -1.59
N VAL A 244 7.11 -22.63 -2.75
CA VAL A 244 6.74 -23.27 -4.01
C VAL A 244 7.71 -24.45 -4.25
N GLY A 245 7.15 -25.66 -4.44
CA GLY A 245 7.96 -26.88 -4.66
C GLY A 245 8.38 -27.63 -3.39
N ALA A 246 8.02 -27.17 -2.20
CA ALA A 246 8.08 -28.00 -1.01
C ALA A 246 7.09 -29.15 -1.21
N ALA A 247 7.60 -30.34 -1.60
CA ALA A 247 6.83 -31.56 -1.50
C ALA A 247 6.26 -31.61 -0.08
N SER A 248 4.99 -31.99 0.06
CA SER A 248 4.38 -32.25 1.35
C SER A 248 5.19 -33.34 2.04
N ALA A 249 6.28 -32.96 2.70
CA ALA A 249 6.88 -33.80 3.72
C ALA A 249 5.73 -34.07 4.68
N SER A 250 5.41 -35.36 4.86
CA SER A 250 4.32 -35.87 5.68
C SER A 250 4.12 -34.98 6.88
N ALA A 251 3.10 -34.12 6.83
CA ALA A 251 2.64 -33.39 7.96
C ALA A 251 2.15 -34.46 8.96
N SER A 252 3.00 -34.82 9.91
CA SER A 252 2.51 -35.39 11.15
C SER A 252 1.43 -34.39 11.61
N ALA A 253 0.20 -34.88 11.77
CA ALA A 253 -0.97 -34.08 12.02
C ALA A 253 -0.76 -33.26 13.31
N ALA A 254 -0.18 -32.07 13.16
CA ALA A 254 -0.33 -31.05 14.18
C ALA A 254 -1.84 -30.81 14.35
N PRO A 255 -2.36 -30.65 15.56
CA PRO A 255 -3.76 -30.34 15.77
C PRO A 255 -4.16 -29.21 14.85
N LYS A 256 -5.20 -29.39 14.00
CA LYS A 256 -5.74 -28.30 13.20
C LYS A 256 -6.25 -27.26 14.19
N ASP A 257 -5.51 -26.15 14.27
CA ASP A 257 -5.97 -24.97 14.98
C ASP A 257 -7.08 -24.35 14.13
N ASP A 258 -8.34 -24.60 14.49
CA ASP A 258 -9.53 -24.11 13.79
C ASP A 258 -9.79 -22.60 14.01
N LYS A 259 -8.91 -21.91 14.75
CA LYS A 259 -9.03 -20.47 14.96
C LYS A 259 -8.85 -19.71 13.66
N LEU A 260 -9.68 -18.71 13.47
CA LEU A 260 -9.50 -17.73 12.40
C LEU A 260 -8.12 -17.05 12.56
N LYS A 261 -7.50 -16.75 11.43
CA LYS A 261 -6.14 -16.18 11.39
C LYS A 261 -6.19 -14.70 11.12
N VAL A 262 -5.27 -13.97 11.73
CA VAL A 262 -4.98 -12.58 11.37
C VAL A 262 -4.56 -12.51 9.90
N TRP A 263 -5.10 -11.52 9.20
CA TRP A 263 -4.80 -11.25 7.81
C TRP A 263 -4.81 -9.75 7.52
N ALA A 264 -3.86 -9.02 8.12
CA ALA A 264 -3.74 -7.58 7.97
C ALA A 264 -3.37 -7.18 6.53
N ALA A 265 -3.71 -5.97 6.11
CA ALA A 265 -3.51 -5.58 4.72
C ALA A 265 -2.82 -4.22 4.53
N ASP A 266 -3.46 -3.12 4.81
CA ASP A 266 -2.96 -1.80 4.43
C ASP A 266 -2.74 -0.89 5.64
N ILE A 267 -1.88 0.10 5.48
CA ILE A 267 -1.49 1.05 6.52
C ILE A 267 -1.38 2.46 5.94
N GLN A 268 -1.98 3.42 6.60
CA GLN A 268 -1.95 4.83 6.23
C GLN A 268 -1.72 5.71 7.47
N ILE A 269 -0.94 6.77 7.31
CA ILE A 269 -0.77 7.81 8.34
C ILE A 269 -1.33 9.13 7.82
N THR A 270 -1.98 9.90 8.69
CA THR A 270 -2.49 11.23 8.31
C THR A 270 -1.36 12.18 7.91
N PRO A 271 -1.58 13.13 7.00
CA PRO A 271 -0.56 14.10 6.57
C PRO A 271 0.02 14.94 7.72
N ASN A 272 -0.76 15.17 8.78
CA ASN A 272 -0.30 15.86 9.99
C ASN A 272 0.47 14.94 10.96
N GLY A 273 0.59 13.65 10.68
CA GLY A 273 1.33 12.68 11.47
C GLY A 273 0.71 12.31 12.82
N LYS A 274 -0.55 12.67 13.09
CA LYS A 274 -1.19 12.45 14.40
C LYS A 274 -1.87 11.09 14.54
N PHE A 275 -2.35 10.52 13.43
CA PHE A 275 -3.15 9.29 13.44
C PHE A 275 -2.66 8.31 12.39
N LEU A 276 -2.68 7.04 12.74
CA LEU A 276 -2.34 5.95 11.85
C LEU A 276 -3.50 4.95 11.82
N TYR A 277 -3.79 4.43 10.63
CA TYR A 277 -4.84 3.43 10.41
C TYR A 277 -4.27 2.21 9.73
N SER A 278 -4.79 1.03 10.10
CA SER A 278 -4.47 -0.23 9.43
C SER A 278 -5.71 -1.08 9.26
N THR A 279 -5.73 -1.90 8.20
CA THR A 279 -6.85 -2.80 7.91
C THR A 279 -6.55 -4.23 8.31
N GLU A 280 -7.60 -4.95 8.74
CA GLU A 280 -7.56 -6.36 9.05
C GLU A 280 -8.72 -7.07 8.31
N ARG A 281 -8.38 -8.04 7.44
CA ARG A 281 -9.31 -8.63 6.47
C ARG A 281 -10.20 -9.72 7.04
N THR A 282 -9.79 -10.40 8.11
CA THR A 282 -10.58 -11.48 8.73
C THR A 282 -11.76 -10.93 9.51
N THR A 283 -11.55 -9.84 10.25
CA THR A 283 -12.59 -9.19 11.05
C THR A 283 -13.29 -8.05 10.33
N ASN A 284 -12.82 -7.66 9.15
CA ASN A 284 -13.32 -6.51 8.37
C ASN A 284 -13.27 -5.21 9.18
N LYS A 285 -12.09 -4.88 9.71
CA LYS A 285 -11.89 -3.72 10.59
C LYS A 285 -10.78 -2.79 10.08
N ILE A 286 -10.93 -1.52 10.46
CA ILE A 286 -9.87 -0.51 10.42
C ILE A 286 -9.49 -0.20 11.86
N ALA A 287 -8.24 -0.41 12.23
CA ALA A 287 -7.70 -0.01 13.53
C ALA A 287 -7.19 1.43 13.48
N LEU A 288 -7.36 2.15 14.58
CA LEU A 288 -6.87 3.51 14.79
C LEU A 288 -5.80 3.52 15.88
N PHE A 289 -4.71 4.21 15.59
CA PHE A 289 -3.65 4.53 16.54
C PHE A 289 -3.45 6.05 16.61
N THR A 290 -3.17 6.55 17.80
CA THR A 290 -2.55 7.86 17.95
C THR A 290 -1.04 7.76 17.83
N VAL A 291 -0.41 8.80 17.31
CA VAL A 291 1.04 8.91 17.14
C VAL A 291 1.57 9.99 18.07
N ALA A 292 2.44 9.62 19.01
CA ALA A 292 3.00 10.55 19.97
C ALA A 292 3.93 11.57 19.28
N PRO A 293 3.76 12.87 19.51
CA PRO A 293 4.64 13.89 18.96
C PRO A 293 6.10 13.65 19.35
N GLY A 294 7.02 13.90 18.41
CA GLY A 294 8.47 13.79 18.63
C GLY A 294 9.02 12.36 18.62
N THR A 295 8.37 11.41 19.28
CA THR A 295 8.83 10.01 19.35
C THR A 295 8.22 9.12 18.26
N GLY A 296 7.06 9.50 17.74
CA GLY A 296 6.31 8.66 16.80
C GLY A 296 5.70 7.39 17.42
N LYS A 297 5.76 7.23 18.75
CA LYS A 297 5.24 6.05 19.45
C LYS A 297 3.73 5.90 19.20
N LEU A 298 3.31 4.68 18.84
CA LEU A 298 1.91 4.36 18.59
C LEU A 298 1.19 3.97 19.89
N THR A 299 -0.07 4.38 19.99
CA THR A 299 -1.00 3.88 21.00
C THR A 299 -2.28 3.45 20.30
N TYR A 300 -2.67 2.19 20.47
CA TYR A 300 -3.93 1.67 19.93
C TYR A 300 -5.12 2.37 20.63
N VAL A 301 -6.09 2.80 19.84
CA VAL A 301 -7.29 3.49 20.36
C VAL A 301 -8.53 2.61 20.26
N THR A 302 -8.86 2.17 19.04
CA THR A 302 -10.08 1.39 18.76
C THR A 302 -10.02 0.84 17.33
N ASN A 303 -11.07 0.14 16.92
CA ASN A 303 -11.29 -0.26 15.56
C ASN A 303 -12.71 0.10 15.07
N PHE A 304 -12.89 0.16 13.76
CA PHE A 304 -14.15 0.48 13.09
C PHE A 304 -14.48 -0.63 12.11
N ALA A 305 -15.77 -1.02 12.04
CA ALA A 305 -16.24 -1.90 10.99
C ALA A 305 -16.13 -1.22 9.63
N THR A 306 -15.77 -1.99 8.60
CA THR A 306 -15.61 -1.48 7.24
C THR A 306 -16.09 -2.49 6.20
N GLU A 307 -15.69 -2.30 4.94
CA GLU A 307 -16.07 -3.17 3.83
C GLU A 307 -15.51 -4.59 4.00
N ALA A 308 -16.19 -5.57 3.38
CA ALA A 308 -15.77 -6.97 3.48
C ALA A 308 -14.41 -7.21 2.83
N GLN A 309 -13.49 -7.80 3.57
CA GLN A 309 -12.10 -8.06 3.19
C GLN A 309 -11.37 -6.78 2.74
N PRO A 310 -11.18 -5.80 3.68
CA PRO A 310 -10.62 -4.48 3.37
C PRO A 310 -9.13 -4.61 3.02
N ARG A 311 -8.79 -4.45 1.75
CA ARG A 311 -7.42 -4.59 1.26
C ARG A 311 -6.72 -3.26 1.06
N GLY A 312 -7.42 -2.24 0.61
CA GLY A 312 -6.85 -0.91 0.35
C GLY A 312 -7.65 0.18 1.02
N ILE A 313 -6.95 1.08 1.69
CA ILE A 313 -7.46 2.34 2.22
C ILE A 313 -6.59 3.49 1.75
N ARG A 314 -7.18 4.67 1.64
CA ARG A 314 -6.42 5.89 1.35
C ARG A 314 -6.97 7.06 2.12
N ILE A 315 -6.10 7.89 2.66
CA ILE A 315 -6.44 9.19 3.26
C ILE A 315 -6.26 10.26 2.20
N ASP A 316 -7.20 11.20 2.11
CA ASP A 316 -7.07 12.33 1.19
C ASP A 316 -5.89 13.24 1.57
N PRO A 317 -5.33 14.04 0.63
CA PRO A 317 -4.16 14.86 0.88
C PRO A 317 -4.32 15.89 2.01
N THR A 318 -5.56 16.26 2.37
CA THR A 318 -5.83 17.18 3.50
C THR A 318 -5.96 16.46 4.85
N GLY A 319 -6.11 15.14 4.85
CA GLY A 319 -6.30 14.33 6.04
C GLY A 319 -7.70 14.39 6.64
N GLN A 320 -8.70 14.84 5.89
CA GLN A 320 -10.07 14.98 6.37
C GLN A 320 -10.91 13.72 6.17
N TYR A 321 -10.61 12.94 5.13
CA TYR A 321 -11.38 11.77 4.74
C TYR A 321 -10.49 10.55 4.54
N LEU A 322 -11.04 9.38 4.87
CA LEU A 322 -10.48 8.08 4.54
C LEU A 322 -11.46 7.31 3.66
N VAL A 323 -10.97 6.79 2.55
CA VAL A 323 -11.74 5.91 1.65
C VAL A 323 -11.26 4.48 1.82
N ALA A 324 -12.18 3.54 2.02
CA ALA A 324 -11.90 2.12 2.15
C ALA A 324 -12.60 1.31 1.06
N SER A 325 -11.88 0.35 0.49
CA SER A 325 -12.38 -0.65 -0.44
C SER A 325 -12.31 -2.04 0.18
N GLY A 326 -13.16 -2.96 -0.29
CA GLY A 326 -13.12 -4.36 0.13
C GLY A 326 -13.20 -5.31 -1.06
N GLU A 327 -12.31 -6.31 -1.10
CA GLU A 327 -12.24 -7.28 -2.21
C GLU A 327 -13.53 -8.10 -2.37
N LYS A 328 -14.29 -8.26 -1.31
CA LYS A 328 -15.58 -8.99 -1.27
C LYS A 328 -16.78 -8.07 -1.02
N SER A 329 -16.61 -6.77 -1.21
CA SER A 329 -17.68 -5.80 -1.17
C SER A 329 -17.92 -5.23 -2.57
N ASP A 330 -19.17 -4.87 -2.84
CA ASP A 330 -19.59 -4.11 -4.02
C ASP A 330 -19.66 -2.61 -3.73
N ARG A 331 -19.05 -2.16 -2.62
CA ARG A 331 -19.14 -0.79 -2.13
C ARG A 331 -17.78 -0.25 -1.66
N LEU A 332 -17.69 1.08 -1.70
CA LEU A 332 -16.67 1.87 -1.03
C LEU A 332 -17.30 2.55 0.18
N SER A 333 -16.55 2.66 1.26
CA SER A 333 -16.91 3.49 2.42
C SER A 333 -16.05 4.74 2.47
N VAL A 334 -16.70 5.90 2.68
CA VAL A 334 -16.04 7.19 2.93
C VAL A 334 -16.25 7.57 4.39
N TYR A 335 -15.17 7.75 5.11
CA TYR A 335 -15.18 8.16 6.51
C TYR A 335 -14.63 9.57 6.64
N LYS A 336 -15.25 10.37 7.50
CA LYS A 336 -14.64 11.61 7.98
C LYS A 336 -13.72 11.28 9.15
N ILE A 337 -12.52 11.86 9.13
CA ILE A 337 -11.55 11.78 10.21
C ILE A 337 -11.78 12.95 11.17
N ASP A 338 -12.08 12.67 12.42
CA ASP A 338 -12.10 13.69 13.47
C ASP A 338 -10.67 14.18 13.74
N GLN A 339 -10.43 15.46 13.55
CA GLN A 339 -9.08 16.04 13.59
C GLN A 339 -8.48 16.12 15.01
N GLY A 340 -9.29 15.98 16.03
CA GLY A 340 -8.85 15.96 17.42
C GLY A 340 -8.55 14.56 17.96
N THR A 341 -9.34 13.56 17.53
CA THR A 341 -9.31 12.20 18.10
C THR A 341 -8.92 11.12 17.10
N GLY A 342 -8.93 11.40 15.79
CA GLY A 342 -8.74 10.42 14.73
C GLY A 342 -9.91 9.46 14.52
N LYS A 343 -10.99 9.57 15.29
CA LYS A 343 -12.13 8.67 15.15
C LYS A 343 -12.78 8.81 13.79
N LEU A 344 -13.17 7.66 13.22
CA LEU A 344 -13.84 7.59 11.93
C LEU A 344 -15.36 7.62 12.13
N SER A 345 -16.05 8.47 11.35
CA SER A 345 -17.49 8.43 11.18
C SER A 345 -17.83 8.09 9.73
N GLU A 346 -18.60 7.04 9.49
CA GLU A 346 -19.02 6.66 8.15
C GLU A 346 -19.91 7.75 7.57
N ARG A 347 -19.60 8.19 6.38
CA ARG A 347 -20.39 9.23 5.67
C ARG A 347 -21.42 8.61 4.74
N THR A 348 -20.95 7.86 3.78
CA THR A 348 -21.80 7.24 2.76
C THR A 348 -21.05 6.06 2.15
N ARG A 349 -21.82 5.06 1.73
CA ARG A 349 -21.31 3.92 0.97
C ARG A 349 -21.68 4.10 -0.51
N TYR A 350 -20.71 3.97 -1.38
CA TYR A 350 -20.87 4.15 -2.83
C TYR A 350 -20.69 2.83 -3.56
N PRO A 351 -21.43 2.59 -4.67
CA PRO A 351 -21.16 1.42 -5.51
C PRO A 351 -19.73 1.39 -6.01
N ALA A 352 -19.12 0.21 -5.99
CA ALA A 352 -17.81 -0.08 -6.55
C ALA A 352 -17.92 -1.25 -7.53
N GLY A 353 -16.87 -1.44 -8.35
CA GLY A 353 -16.75 -2.64 -9.16
C GLY A 353 -16.37 -3.86 -8.33
N ASN A 354 -16.43 -5.05 -8.94
CA ASN A 354 -16.10 -6.31 -8.29
C ASN A 354 -14.60 -6.47 -8.08
N GLY A 355 -14.21 -6.87 -6.88
CA GLY A 355 -12.81 -7.03 -6.51
C GLY A 355 -12.09 -5.70 -6.29
N ALA A 356 -12.78 -4.68 -5.74
CA ALA A 356 -12.18 -3.40 -5.38
C ALA A 356 -11.06 -3.62 -4.35
N ASN A 357 -9.83 -3.20 -4.67
CA ASN A 357 -8.67 -3.62 -3.88
C ASN A 357 -7.62 -2.53 -3.64
N TRP A 358 -7.62 -1.46 -4.40
CA TRP A 358 -6.67 -0.37 -4.27
C TRP A 358 -7.35 0.97 -4.47
N VAL A 359 -6.97 1.95 -3.67
CA VAL A 359 -7.52 3.31 -3.71
C VAL A 359 -6.37 4.30 -3.86
N GLU A 360 -6.48 5.23 -4.80
CA GLU A 360 -5.63 6.43 -4.88
C GLU A 360 -6.50 7.68 -4.78
N ILE A 361 -6.01 8.68 -4.07
CA ILE A 361 -6.67 9.99 -3.94
C ILE A 361 -5.68 11.08 -4.33
N VAL A 362 -6.08 11.95 -5.23
CA VAL A 362 -5.24 13.03 -5.73
C VAL A 362 -6.00 14.35 -5.81
N GLU A 363 -5.37 15.43 -5.35
CA GLU A 363 -5.85 16.79 -5.55
C GLU A 363 -5.18 17.39 -6.79
N LEU A 364 -5.98 17.86 -7.75
CA LEU A 364 -5.55 18.49 -9.01
C LEU A 364 -5.97 19.97 -9.04
N GLN A 365 -5.13 20.80 -9.68
CA GLN A 365 -5.37 22.25 -9.84
C GLN A 365 -5.80 22.59 -11.26
#